data_e14054098ddbb6a2e3a3b95626b482c0
#
_entry.id   e14054098ddbb6a2e3a3b95626b482c0
#
_cell.length_a   1.000
_cell.length_b   1.000
_cell.length_c   1.000
_cell.angle_alpha   90.00
_cell.angle_beta   90.00
_cell.angle_gamma   90.00
#
_symmetry.space_group_name_H-M   'P 1'
#
loop_
_entity.id
_entity.type
_entity.pdbx_description
1 polymer ?
#
loop_
_entity_poly.entity_id
_entity_poly.type
_entity_poly.pdbx_seq_one_letter_code
_entity_poly.pdbx_strand_id
1 'polypeptide(L)'
;VTSTSQGPESGARAAHPDHLGHVIFITAAAAMGGFLFGYDSSVINGAVEAIRHRYDIGSGTLAQVIAIALIGCAIGAATAGRIADRIGRIRCMQIAAVLFTISAVGSALPFALWDLAMWRIIGGFAIGMASVIGPAYIAEVSPPAYRGRLGSFQQAAIVIGIAVSQLVNYGILQIADGDQRGKIAGLEAWQWMLGVMVVPAVLYGLLSFAIPESPRFLLSIGKRERARKILEEVEGKNVDLDARVEEIETAMRREHKSSFRDLLGSRFGFLPIVWVGIGLSVFQQLVGINVAFYYSATLWQSVGIDPTDSFFYSFTTSIINIIGTVIAMVLVDRVGRRPLALAGSCGMAVALAFEAWAFSADLVDGKLPTTQGTVALIAAHVFVLFFALSWGVIVWVFLGEMFPNRIRAAALGVAASAQWIANWAITASFPSLADWNLSGTYIIYACFATLSIPFVIKFVKETKGKALEEMG
;
A
#
# COMPACT_ATOMS: atom_id res chain seq x y z
N VAL A 1 10.98 -54.37 -30.42
CA VAL A 1 10.94 -53.00 -30.96
C VAL A 1 10.12 -52.15 -30.00
N THR A 2 10.81 -51.49 -29.11
CA THR A 2 10.23 -50.59 -28.10
C THR A 2 10.44 -49.14 -28.61
N SER A 3 9.37 -48.47 -29.01
CA SER A 3 9.36 -47.05 -29.33
C SER A 3 9.07 -46.25 -28.07
N THR A 4 10.07 -45.61 -27.50
CA THR A 4 9.95 -44.59 -26.47
C THR A 4 9.50 -43.27 -27.12
N SER A 5 8.25 -42.87 -26.87
CA SER A 5 7.77 -41.53 -27.18
C SER A 5 8.29 -40.54 -26.13
N GLN A 6 9.27 -39.74 -26.50
CA GLN A 6 9.65 -38.55 -25.76
C GLN A 6 8.57 -37.48 -25.98
N GLY A 7 7.84 -37.14 -24.92
CA GLY A 7 6.99 -35.95 -24.88
C GLY A 7 7.83 -34.67 -24.92
N PRO A 8 7.30 -33.56 -25.45
CA PRO A 8 8.07 -32.31 -25.50
C PRO A 8 8.23 -31.73 -24.09
N GLU A 9 9.43 -31.78 -23.55
CA GLU A 9 9.83 -30.93 -22.42
C GLU A 9 9.83 -29.47 -22.90
N SER A 10 8.77 -28.74 -22.58
CA SER A 10 8.76 -27.28 -22.68
C SER A 10 9.58 -26.67 -21.55
N GLY A 11 10.91 -26.78 -21.65
CA GLY A 11 11.81 -26.07 -20.79
C GLY A 11 11.69 -24.57 -21.07
N ALA A 12 11.03 -23.85 -20.16
CA ALA A 12 11.13 -22.40 -20.11
C ALA A 12 12.62 -22.02 -19.92
N ARG A 13 13.29 -21.66 -21.02
CA ARG A 13 14.68 -21.18 -20.97
C ARG A 13 14.69 -19.89 -20.15
N ALA A 14 15.50 -19.87 -19.09
CA ALA A 14 15.75 -18.70 -18.27
C ALA A 14 16.21 -17.52 -19.18
N ALA A 15 15.66 -16.32 -18.94
CA ALA A 15 16.08 -15.11 -19.64
C ALA A 15 17.58 -14.89 -19.51
N HIS A 16 18.19 -14.37 -20.59
CA HIS A 16 19.64 -14.09 -20.62
C HIS A 16 20.00 -13.03 -19.55
N PRO A 17 21.14 -13.13 -18.86
CA PRO A 17 21.54 -12.21 -17.78
C PRO A 17 21.50 -10.72 -18.16
N ASP A 18 21.81 -10.38 -19.41
CA ASP A 18 21.85 -8.99 -19.89
C ASP A 18 20.47 -8.33 -19.95
N HIS A 19 19.41 -9.10 -20.20
CA HIS A 19 18.04 -8.59 -20.23
C HIS A 19 17.43 -8.45 -18.81
N LEU A 20 17.86 -9.27 -17.86
CA LEU A 20 17.33 -9.25 -16.50
C LEU A 20 17.65 -7.92 -15.79
N GLY A 21 18.84 -7.36 -15.98
CA GLY A 21 19.20 -6.05 -15.41
C GLY A 21 18.31 -4.92 -15.93
N HIS A 22 18.00 -4.93 -17.22
CA HIS A 22 17.11 -3.94 -17.84
C HIS A 22 15.67 -4.07 -17.32
N VAL A 23 15.17 -5.29 -17.20
CA VAL A 23 13.82 -5.56 -16.64
C VAL A 23 13.72 -5.15 -15.17
N ILE A 24 14.76 -5.40 -14.37
CA ILE A 24 14.84 -4.95 -12.98
C ILE A 24 14.79 -3.42 -12.90
N PHE A 25 15.56 -2.72 -13.76
CA PHE A 25 15.54 -1.25 -13.83
C PHE A 25 14.14 -0.71 -14.17
N ILE A 26 13.50 -1.24 -15.22
CA ILE A 26 12.15 -0.86 -15.63
C ILE A 26 11.16 -1.06 -14.48
N THR A 27 11.23 -2.21 -13.81
CA THR A 27 10.36 -2.57 -12.69
C THR A 27 10.60 -1.66 -11.48
N ALA A 28 11.85 -1.39 -11.14
CA ALA A 28 12.21 -0.50 -10.04
C ALA A 28 11.74 0.95 -10.30
N ALA A 29 11.90 1.43 -11.54
CA ALA A 29 11.42 2.74 -11.93
C ALA A 29 9.89 2.86 -11.81
N ALA A 30 9.14 1.84 -12.24
CA ALA A 30 7.69 1.79 -12.06
C ALA A 30 7.28 1.68 -10.58
N ALA A 31 8.01 0.90 -9.78
CA ALA A 31 7.78 0.72 -8.35
C ALA A 31 8.01 2.01 -7.53
N MET A 32 8.70 3.02 -8.08
CA MET A 32 8.80 4.36 -7.45
C MET A 32 7.43 4.99 -7.18
N GLY A 33 6.40 4.67 -7.96
CA GLY A 33 5.01 5.03 -7.64
C GLY A 33 4.53 4.43 -6.31
N GLY A 34 4.92 3.19 -6.01
CA GLY A 34 4.68 2.55 -4.73
C GLY A 34 5.48 3.19 -3.60
N PHE A 35 6.75 3.54 -3.84
CA PHE A 35 7.56 4.30 -2.90
C PHE A 35 6.90 5.63 -2.51
N LEU A 36 6.42 6.40 -3.48
CA LEU A 36 5.71 7.66 -3.25
C LEU A 36 4.39 7.45 -2.50
N PHE A 37 3.68 6.37 -2.79
CA PHE A 37 2.50 5.98 -2.01
C PHE A 37 2.86 5.80 -0.52
N GLY A 38 3.87 4.99 -0.22
CA GLY A 38 4.30 4.77 1.16
C GLY A 38 4.81 6.06 1.82
N TYR A 39 5.59 6.86 1.09
CA TYR A 39 6.15 8.11 1.57
C TYR A 39 5.05 9.14 1.91
N ASP A 40 4.17 9.47 0.96
CA ASP A 40 3.13 10.49 1.15
C ASP A 40 2.10 10.09 2.21
N SER A 41 1.77 8.80 2.28
CA SER A 41 0.86 8.29 3.32
C SER A 41 1.40 8.50 4.72
N SER A 42 2.72 8.33 4.93
CA SER A 42 3.32 8.32 6.27
C SER A 42 3.98 9.62 6.67
N VAL A 43 4.38 10.46 5.71
CA VAL A 43 5.08 11.73 6.00
C VAL A 43 4.23 12.68 6.85
N ILE A 44 2.90 12.58 6.74
CA ILE A 44 1.96 13.40 7.51
C ILE A 44 2.15 13.24 9.04
N ASN A 45 2.62 12.07 9.49
CA ASN A 45 2.93 11.81 10.90
C ASN A 45 3.85 12.88 11.51
N GLY A 46 4.78 13.41 10.71
CA GLY A 46 5.68 14.48 11.12
C GLY A 46 5.03 15.86 11.29
N ALA A 47 3.86 16.07 10.70
CA ALA A 47 3.22 17.37 10.63
C ALA A 47 1.94 17.48 11.48
N VAL A 48 1.39 16.37 12.00
CA VAL A 48 0.08 16.30 12.66
C VAL A 48 -0.04 17.34 13.77
N GLU A 49 0.88 17.32 14.73
CA GLU A 49 0.83 18.19 15.90
C GLU A 49 1.12 19.65 15.55
N ALA A 50 2.04 19.88 14.62
CA ALA A 50 2.35 21.23 14.14
C ALA A 50 1.16 21.87 13.41
N ILE A 51 0.42 21.11 12.59
CA ILE A 51 -0.80 21.57 11.92
C ILE A 51 -1.88 21.91 12.95
N ARG A 52 -2.07 21.05 13.96
CA ARG A 52 -3.02 21.28 15.05
C ARG A 52 -2.78 22.62 15.73
N HIS A 53 -1.54 22.89 16.11
CA HIS A 53 -1.17 24.13 16.80
C HIS A 53 -1.21 25.36 15.87
N ARG A 54 -0.75 25.21 14.62
CA ARG A 54 -0.71 26.34 13.68
C ARG A 54 -2.08 26.92 13.38
N TYR A 55 -3.09 26.04 13.22
CA TYR A 55 -4.45 26.43 12.85
C TYR A 55 -5.42 26.43 14.02
N ASP A 56 -4.94 26.15 15.24
CA ASP A 56 -5.76 26.10 16.48
C ASP A 56 -7.04 25.27 16.28
N ILE A 57 -6.86 24.03 15.81
CA ILE A 57 -7.97 23.13 15.45
C ILE A 57 -8.11 21.98 16.44
N GLY A 58 -9.35 21.54 16.67
CA GLY A 58 -9.66 20.37 17.45
C GLY A 58 -9.41 19.05 16.73
N SER A 59 -9.41 17.95 17.48
CA SER A 59 -9.10 16.59 16.99
C SER A 59 -9.98 16.14 15.84
N GLY A 60 -11.28 16.51 15.83
CA GLY A 60 -12.20 16.15 14.75
C GLY A 60 -11.84 16.82 13.41
N THR A 61 -11.51 18.12 13.43
CA THR A 61 -11.08 18.85 12.22
C THR A 61 -9.73 18.35 11.72
N LEU A 62 -8.77 18.13 12.64
CA LEU A 62 -7.46 17.57 12.34
C LEU A 62 -7.60 16.20 11.67
N ALA A 63 -8.45 15.32 12.24
CA ALA A 63 -8.73 14.01 11.68
C ALA A 63 -9.22 14.07 10.23
N GLN A 64 -10.13 15.00 9.92
CA GLN A 64 -10.63 15.16 8.57
C GLN A 64 -9.56 15.66 7.61
N VAL A 65 -8.73 16.61 8.01
CA VAL A 65 -7.62 17.13 7.17
C VAL A 65 -6.62 16.02 6.83
N ILE A 66 -6.33 15.13 7.78
CA ILE A 66 -5.42 14.00 7.55
C ILE A 66 -6.08 12.93 6.67
N ALA A 67 -7.33 12.57 6.97
CA ALA A 67 -8.04 11.50 6.30
C ALA A 67 -8.54 11.86 4.90
N ILE A 68 -8.68 13.15 4.57
CA ILE A 68 -9.27 13.61 3.30
C ILE A 68 -8.44 13.14 2.07
N ALA A 69 -7.15 12.92 2.23
CA ALA A 69 -6.30 12.33 1.19
C ALA A 69 -6.83 10.98 0.70
N LEU A 70 -7.45 10.19 1.60
CA LEU A 70 -7.98 8.87 1.28
C LEU A 70 -9.19 8.93 0.33
N ILE A 71 -9.93 10.02 0.33
CA ILE A 71 -10.99 10.31 -0.67
C ILE A 71 -10.33 10.51 -2.02
N GLY A 72 -9.26 11.29 -2.08
CA GLY A 72 -8.44 11.43 -3.29
C GLY A 72 -7.93 10.08 -3.80
N CYS A 73 -7.41 9.22 -2.90
CA CYS A 73 -6.95 7.87 -3.23
C CYS A 73 -8.06 7.01 -3.87
N ALA A 74 -9.26 7.03 -3.29
CA ALA A 74 -10.39 6.27 -3.83
C ALA A 74 -10.76 6.73 -5.25
N ILE A 75 -10.82 8.04 -5.48
CA ILE A 75 -11.12 8.60 -6.81
C ILE A 75 -10.01 8.31 -7.81
N GLY A 76 -8.75 8.49 -7.40
CA GLY A 76 -7.57 8.20 -8.21
C GLY A 76 -7.51 6.74 -8.64
N ALA A 77 -7.68 5.81 -7.71
CA ALA A 77 -7.70 4.38 -7.99
C ALA A 77 -8.88 3.96 -8.90
N ALA A 78 -10.08 4.49 -8.67
CA ALA A 78 -11.27 4.19 -9.47
C ALA A 78 -11.17 4.68 -10.93
N THR A 79 -10.41 5.74 -11.18
CA THR A 79 -10.28 6.37 -12.50
C THR A 79 -9.01 5.93 -13.24
N ALA A 80 -7.98 5.48 -12.52
CA ALA A 80 -6.65 5.18 -13.05
C ALA A 80 -6.66 4.22 -14.25
N GLY A 81 -7.40 3.12 -14.14
CA GLY A 81 -7.48 2.12 -15.22
C GLY A 81 -8.03 2.71 -16.52
N ARG A 82 -9.13 3.47 -16.44
CA ARG A 82 -9.74 4.11 -17.62
C ARG A 82 -8.83 5.16 -18.25
N ILE A 83 -8.12 5.91 -17.43
CA ILE A 83 -7.15 6.90 -17.90
C ILE A 83 -6.00 6.19 -18.61
N ALA A 84 -5.44 5.15 -17.99
CA ALA A 84 -4.33 4.37 -18.53
C ALA A 84 -4.67 3.65 -19.84
N ASP A 85 -5.90 3.20 -20.00
CA ASP A 85 -6.36 2.57 -21.26
C ASP A 85 -6.48 3.58 -22.41
N ARG A 86 -6.65 4.87 -22.10
CA ARG A 86 -6.76 5.94 -23.10
C ARG A 86 -5.41 6.55 -23.49
N ILE A 87 -4.57 6.84 -22.49
CA ILE A 87 -3.34 7.62 -22.73
C ILE A 87 -2.04 6.84 -22.54
N GLY A 88 -2.11 5.61 -22.03
CA GLY A 88 -0.96 4.75 -21.74
C GLY A 88 -0.50 4.81 -20.28
N ARG A 89 0.30 3.82 -19.92
CA ARG A 89 0.78 3.66 -18.53
C ARG A 89 1.83 4.71 -18.19
N ILE A 90 2.76 4.98 -19.09
CA ILE A 90 3.83 5.97 -18.86
C ILE A 90 3.28 7.37 -18.68
N ARG A 91 2.34 7.80 -19.50
CA ARG A 91 1.72 9.12 -19.34
C ARG A 91 0.97 9.25 -18.02
N CYS A 92 0.32 8.17 -17.56
CA CYS A 92 -0.30 8.15 -16.23
C CYS A 92 0.73 8.31 -15.11
N MET A 93 1.89 7.65 -15.21
CA MET A 93 2.98 7.81 -14.24
C MET A 93 3.51 9.25 -14.23
N GLN A 94 3.67 9.87 -15.40
CA GLN A 94 4.09 11.27 -15.53
C GLN A 94 3.09 12.23 -14.88
N ILE A 95 1.80 12.03 -15.13
CA ILE A 95 0.72 12.82 -14.50
C ILE A 95 0.77 12.63 -12.99
N ALA A 96 0.88 11.39 -12.50
CA ALA A 96 0.99 11.11 -11.07
C ALA A 96 2.22 11.80 -10.45
N ALA A 97 3.38 11.78 -11.11
CA ALA A 97 4.59 12.46 -10.65
C ALA A 97 4.40 13.98 -10.55
N VAL A 98 3.75 14.60 -11.52
CA VAL A 98 3.40 16.04 -11.47
C VAL A 98 2.46 16.32 -10.31
N LEU A 99 1.41 15.50 -10.14
CA LEU A 99 0.45 15.66 -9.04
C LEU A 99 1.12 15.49 -7.67
N PHE A 100 2.01 14.51 -7.49
CA PHE A 100 2.82 14.36 -6.28
C PHE A 100 3.68 15.59 -6.01
N THR A 101 4.35 16.10 -7.05
CA THR A 101 5.23 17.28 -6.94
C THR A 101 4.47 18.52 -6.50
N ILE A 102 3.35 18.85 -7.17
CA ILE A 102 2.56 20.03 -6.82
C ILE A 102 1.87 19.89 -5.45
N SER A 103 1.42 18.67 -5.11
CA SER A 103 0.85 18.38 -3.79
C SER A 103 1.89 18.55 -2.68
N ALA A 104 3.13 18.10 -2.89
CA ALA A 104 4.21 18.24 -1.92
C ALA A 104 4.55 19.72 -1.67
N VAL A 105 4.69 20.52 -2.72
CA VAL A 105 4.93 21.97 -2.61
C VAL A 105 3.75 22.67 -1.94
N GLY A 106 2.52 22.39 -2.38
CA GLY A 106 1.32 23.01 -1.83
C GLY A 106 1.07 22.66 -0.37
N SER A 107 1.31 21.38 0.01
CA SER A 107 1.19 20.92 1.40
C SER A 107 2.28 21.50 2.31
N ALA A 108 3.47 21.78 1.77
CA ALA A 108 4.56 22.42 2.51
C ALA A 108 4.32 23.93 2.74
N LEU A 109 3.64 24.61 1.82
CA LEU A 109 3.43 26.05 1.84
C LEU A 109 1.94 26.43 1.86
N PRO A 110 1.09 25.85 2.72
CA PRO A 110 -0.32 26.15 2.75
C PRO A 110 -0.55 27.52 3.38
N PHE A 111 -1.42 28.33 2.76
CA PHE A 111 -1.82 29.61 3.31
C PHE A 111 -3.07 29.52 4.20
N ALA A 112 -3.83 28.43 4.10
CA ALA A 112 -5.02 28.19 4.91
C ALA A 112 -5.22 26.68 5.12
N LEU A 113 -6.06 26.29 6.08
CA LEU A 113 -6.36 24.90 6.36
C LEU A 113 -7.07 24.19 5.19
N TRP A 114 -8.02 24.88 4.54
CA TRP A 114 -8.71 24.33 3.37
C TRP A 114 -7.79 24.15 2.17
N ASP A 115 -6.80 25.03 2.03
CA ASP A 115 -5.76 24.92 1.01
C ASP A 115 -4.90 23.67 1.25
N LEU A 116 -4.47 23.43 2.48
CA LEU A 116 -3.78 22.19 2.85
C LEU A 116 -4.63 20.95 2.52
N ALA A 117 -5.92 20.97 2.86
CA ALA A 117 -6.84 19.88 2.56
C ALA A 117 -6.94 19.61 1.05
N MET A 118 -7.01 20.64 0.22
CA MET A 118 -7.01 20.54 -1.25
C MET A 118 -5.75 19.84 -1.77
N TRP A 119 -4.57 20.25 -1.28
CA TRP A 119 -3.31 19.62 -1.68
C TRP A 119 -3.22 18.16 -1.23
N ARG A 120 -3.77 17.83 -0.06
CA ARG A 120 -3.89 16.45 0.42
C ARG A 120 -4.80 15.60 -0.47
N ILE A 121 -5.89 16.14 -0.99
CA ILE A 121 -6.75 15.44 -1.96
C ILE A 121 -6.00 15.16 -3.27
N ILE A 122 -5.24 16.15 -3.76
CA ILE A 122 -4.47 16.02 -4.99
C ILE A 122 -3.37 14.96 -4.83
N GLY A 123 -2.64 14.98 -3.72
CA GLY A 123 -1.66 13.94 -3.38
C GLY A 123 -2.29 12.56 -3.26
N GLY A 124 -3.45 12.47 -2.58
CA GLY A 124 -4.23 11.24 -2.51
C GLY A 124 -4.64 10.71 -3.89
N PHE A 125 -5.08 11.59 -4.79
CA PHE A 125 -5.40 11.18 -6.16
C PHE A 125 -4.18 10.58 -6.88
N ALA A 126 -3.00 11.18 -6.71
CA ALA A 126 -1.74 10.65 -7.24
C ALA A 126 -1.39 9.28 -6.64
N ILE A 127 -1.58 9.10 -5.32
CA ILE A 127 -1.44 7.81 -4.63
C ILE A 127 -2.36 6.77 -5.28
N GLY A 128 -3.64 7.09 -5.42
CA GLY A 128 -4.63 6.20 -6.02
C GLY A 128 -4.26 5.78 -7.44
N MET A 129 -3.81 6.72 -8.26
CA MET A 129 -3.30 6.40 -9.60
C MET A 129 -2.08 5.47 -9.55
N ALA A 130 -1.08 5.81 -8.77
CA ALA A 130 0.17 5.04 -8.68
C ALA A 130 -0.06 3.62 -8.14
N SER A 131 -1.00 3.45 -7.20
CA SER A 131 -1.36 2.15 -6.61
C SER A 131 -1.94 1.16 -7.62
N VAL A 132 -2.54 1.63 -8.69
CA VAL A 132 -3.14 0.82 -9.75
C VAL A 132 -2.17 0.66 -10.94
N ILE A 133 -1.56 1.77 -11.39
CA ILE A 133 -0.76 1.79 -12.60
C ILE A 133 0.58 1.07 -12.42
N GLY A 134 1.24 1.24 -11.28
CA GLY A 134 2.52 0.59 -11.00
C GLY A 134 2.46 -0.94 -11.09
N PRO A 135 1.61 -1.62 -10.31
CA PRO A 135 1.46 -3.08 -10.40
C PRO A 135 1.01 -3.56 -11.77
N ALA A 136 0.08 -2.86 -12.42
CA ALA A 136 -0.41 -3.23 -13.75
C ALA A 136 0.73 -3.16 -14.78
N TYR A 137 1.50 -2.09 -14.80
CA TYR A 137 2.65 -1.93 -15.70
C TYR A 137 3.72 -2.99 -15.45
N ILE A 138 4.08 -3.24 -14.18
CA ILE A 138 5.05 -4.27 -13.80
C ILE A 138 4.60 -5.64 -14.31
N ALA A 139 3.32 -5.98 -14.17
CA ALA A 139 2.77 -7.24 -14.66
C ALA A 139 2.79 -7.35 -16.20
N GLU A 140 2.60 -6.23 -16.91
CA GLU A 140 2.58 -6.16 -18.37
C GLU A 140 3.96 -6.23 -19.02
N VAL A 141 5.01 -5.72 -18.34
CA VAL A 141 6.40 -5.71 -18.86
C VAL A 141 7.24 -6.87 -18.32
N SER A 142 6.78 -7.59 -17.29
CA SER A 142 7.55 -8.67 -16.69
C SER A 142 7.46 -9.95 -17.48
N PRO A 143 8.60 -10.61 -17.78
CA PRO A 143 8.60 -11.97 -18.33
C PRO A 143 7.84 -12.94 -17.42
N PRO A 144 7.08 -13.91 -17.98
CA PRO A 144 6.25 -14.84 -17.18
C PRO A 144 7.00 -15.53 -16.05
N ALA A 145 8.24 -15.93 -16.27
CA ALA A 145 9.08 -16.63 -15.29
C ALA A 145 9.42 -15.78 -14.04
N TYR A 146 9.41 -14.46 -14.14
CA TYR A 146 9.82 -13.53 -13.07
C TYR A 146 8.69 -12.63 -12.57
N ARG A 147 7.49 -12.72 -13.17
CA ARG A 147 6.36 -11.81 -12.89
C ARG A 147 6.00 -11.72 -11.40
N GLY A 148 5.95 -12.84 -10.70
CA GLY A 148 5.65 -12.84 -9.26
C GLY A 148 6.72 -12.13 -8.43
N ARG A 149 8.01 -12.38 -8.71
CA ARG A 149 9.12 -11.73 -8.01
C ARG A 149 9.19 -10.24 -8.30
N LEU A 150 9.00 -9.84 -9.55
CA LEU A 150 9.00 -8.44 -9.96
C LEU A 150 7.77 -7.69 -9.44
N GLY A 151 6.62 -8.35 -9.36
CA GLY A 151 5.41 -7.80 -8.74
C GLY A 151 5.59 -7.44 -7.26
N SER A 152 6.44 -8.16 -6.53
CA SER A 152 6.74 -7.85 -5.13
C SER A 152 7.53 -6.54 -4.93
N PHE A 153 8.17 -6.01 -5.98
CA PHE A 153 8.87 -4.71 -5.92
C PHE A 153 7.94 -3.57 -5.56
N GLN A 154 6.69 -3.61 -5.99
CA GLN A 154 5.69 -2.61 -5.61
C GLN A 154 5.47 -2.57 -4.10
N GLN A 155 5.26 -3.72 -3.47
CA GLN A 155 5.06 -3.80 -2.02
C GLN A 155 6.33 -3.44 -1.25
N ALA A 156 7.49 -3.91 -1.70
CA ALA A 156 8.78 -3.52 -1.11
C ALA A 156 8.99 -2.00 -1.19
N ALA A 157 8.69 -1.38 -2.34
CA ALA A 157 8.80 0.05 -2.51
C ALA A 157 7.87 0.83 -1.57
N ILE A 158 6.63 0.37 -1.34
CA ILE A 158 5.69 0.99 -0.40
C ILE A 158 6.28 1.01 1.02
N VAL A 159 6.71 -0.14 1.54
CA VAL A 159 7.22 -0.22 2.92
C VAL A 159 8.55 0.53 3.09
N ILE A 160 9.40 0.56 2.05
CA ILE A 160 10.62 1.38 2.05
C ILE A 160 10.25 2.86 2.05
N GLY A 161 9.26 3.28 1.26
CA GLY A 161 8.76 4.66 1.23
C GLY A 161 8.26 5.12 2.61
N ILE A 162 7.51 4.26 3.31
CA ILE A 162 7.10 4.51 4.70
C ILE A 162 8.32 4.74 5.60
N ALA A 163 9.29 3.85 5.57
CA ALA A 163 10.48 3.96 6.43
C ALA A 163 11.32 5.18 6.11
N VAL A 164 11.52 5.49 4.82
CA VAL A 164 12.29 6.67 4.40
C VAL A 164 11.58 7.96 4.83
N SER A 165 10.24 8.05 4.72
CA SER A 165 9.51 9.22 5.20
C SER A 165 9.66 9.43 6.70
N GLN A 166 9.61 8.36 7.51
CA GLN A 166 9.82 8.45 8.95
C GLN A 166 11.26 8.82 9.32
N LEU A 167 12.24 8.28 8.58
CA LEU A 167 13.65 8.65 8.75
C LEU A 167 13.88 10.13 8.40
N VAL A 168 13.29 10.63 7.32
CA VAL A 168 13.36 12.04 6.92
C VAL A 168 12.72 12.94 7.99
N ASN A 169 11.53 12.57 8.48
CA ASN A 169 10.86 13.29 9.56
C ASN A 169 11.76 13.38 10.81
N TYR A 170 12.33 12.25 11.22
CA TYR A 170 13.26 12.19 12.35
C TYR A 170 14.50 13.08 12.13
N GLY A 171 15.13 12.99 10.95
CA GLY A 171 16.32 13.78 10.62
C GLY A 171 16.05 15.28 10.60
N ILE A 172 14.92 15.71 10.04
CA ILE A 172 14.52 17.12 10.01
C ILE A 172 14.22 17.61 11.42
N LEU A 173 13.57 16.78 12.25
CA LEU A 173 13.31 17.14 13.65
C LEU A 173 14.60 17.33 14.45
N GLN A 174 15.62 16.50 14.20
CA GLN A 174 16.94 16.66 14.82
C GLN A 174 17.61 18.01 14.44
N ILE A 175 17.50 18.42 13.16
CA ILE A 175 18.01 19.72 12.68
C ILE A 175 17.26 20.88 13.34
N ALA A 176 16.00 20.68 13.73
CA ALA A 176 15.13 21.65 14.38
C ALA A 176 15.17 21.57 15.92
N ASP A 177 16.21 20.96 16.50
CA ASP A 177 16.39 20.82 17.94
C ASP A 177 15.18 20.19 18.67
N GLY A 178 14.49 19.27 18.03
CA GLY A 178 13.34 18.55 18.56
C GLY A 178 12.00 19.32 18.49
N ASP A 179 11.95 20.46 17.83
CA ASP A 179 10.73 21.26 17.67
C ASP A 179 10.20 21.18 16.22
N GLN A 180 9.03 20.59 16.03
CA GLN A 180 8.36 20.53 14.73
C GLN A 180 8.05 21.91 14.13
N ARG A 181 7.97 22.94 14.95
CA ARG A 181 7.73 24.34 14.58
C ARG A 181 9.03 25.15 14.51
N GLY A 182 10.14 24.53 14.88
CA GLY A 182 11.47 25.11 14.77
C GLY A 182 11.75 25.55 13.33
N LYS A 183 12.33 26.74 13.15
CA LYS A 183 12.59 27.29 11.82
C LYS A 183 13.91 26.80 11.25
N ILE A 184 13.85 26.25 10.05
CA ILE A 184 15.00 25.87 9.23
C ILE A 184 14.92 26.67 7.92
N ALA A 185 15.91 27.51 7.65
CA ALA A 185 15.96 28.33 6.43
C ALA A 185 14.64 29.09 6.12
N GLY A 186 13.99 29.63 7.15
CA GLY A 186 12.78 30.44 7.01
C GLY A 186 11.45 29.70 7.02
N LEU A 187 11.45 28.39 6.93
CA LEU A 187 10.25 27.53 7.02
C LEU A 187 10.28 26.72 8.33
N GLU A 188 9.10 26.34 8.82
CA GLU A 188 8.98 25.45 9.98
C GLU A 188 9.39 24.01 9.59
N ALA A 189 9.90 23.23 10.53
CA ALA A 189 10.40 21.87 10.28
C ALA A 189 9.35 20.97 9.61
N TRP A 190 8.08 21.00 10.05
CA TRP A 190 7.02 20.22 9.45
C TRP A 190 6.77 20.55 7.97
N GLN A 191 7.04 21.81 7.56
CA GLN A 191 6.93 22.22 6.15
C GLN A 191 8.01 21.55 5.30
N TRP A 192 9.22 21.42 5.83
CA TRP A 192 10.29 20.67 5.19
C TRP A 192 9.99 19.17 5.11
N MET A 193 9.41 18.59 6.17
CA MET A 193 9.01 17.18 6.18
C MET A 193 8.08 16.86 5.00
N LEU A 194 7.05 17.68 4.77
CA LEU A 194 6.13 17.52 3.63
C LEU A 194 6.81 17.88 2.29
N GLY A 195 7.62 18.93 2.27
CA GLY A 195 8.23 19.47 1.04
C GLY A 195 9.30 18.58 0.43
N VAL A 196 10.08 17.87 1.24
CA VAL A 196 11.17 16.98 0.76
C VAL A 196 10.65 15.89 -0.18
N MET A 197 9.37 15.54 -0.11
CA MET A 197 8.73 14.61 -1.06
C MET A 197 8.84 15.06 -2.53
N VAL A 198 9.08 16.33 -2.81
CA VAL A 198 9.36 16.83 -4.16
C VAL A 198 10.51 16.06 -4.82
N VAL A 199 11.54 15.70 -4.04
CA VAL A 199 12.73 14.99 -4.57
C VAL A 199 12.36 13.63 -5.18
N PRO A 200 11.77 12.68 -4.45
CA PRO A 200 11.37 11.40 -5.05
C PRO A 200 10.24 11.55 -6.08
N ALA A 201 9.36 12.56 -5.98
CA ALA A 201 8.32 12.81 -6.96
C ALA A 201 8.89 13.24 -8.33
N VAL A 202 9.86 14.16 -8.33
CA VAL A 202 10.58 14.56 -9.55
C VAL A 202 11.39 13.41 -10.10
N LEU A 203 12.08 12.63 -9.25
CA LEU A 203 12.81 11.43 -9.67
C LEU A 203 11.88 10.42 -10.36
N TYR A 204 10.70 10.17 -9.82
CA TYR A 204 9.68 9.31 -10.46
C TYR A 204 9.29 9.82 -11.84
N GLY A 205 9.06 11.12 -11.97
CA GLY A 205 8.80 11.76 -13.26
C GLY A 205 9.94 11.54 -14.27
N LEU A 206 11.19 11.78 -13.86
CA LEU A 206 12.36 11.59 -14.72
C LEU A 206 12.53 10.11 -15.13
N LEU A 207 12.41 9.18 -14.19
CA LEU A 207 12.49 7.75 -14.47
C LEU A 207 11.41 7.29 -15.44
N SER A 208 10.21 7.88 -15.39
CA SER A 208 9.13 7.56 -16.32
C SER A 208 9.44 7.87 -17.80
N PHE A 209 10.38 8.77 -18.08
CA PHE A 209 10.87 9.03 -19.44
C PHE A 209 11.91 8.00 -19.91
N ALA A 210 12.55 7.29 -18.96
CA ALA A 210 13.59 6.32 -19.26
C ALA A 210 13.07 4.89 -19.49
N ILE A 211 11.79 4.63 -19.22
CA ILE A 211 11.19 3.30 -19.35
C ILE A 211 10.21 3.24 -20.53
N PRO A 212 10.10 2.10 -21.23
CA PRO A 212 9.22 1.94 -22.38
C PRO A 212 7.75 1.88 -22.01
N GLU A 213 6.87 2.17 -22.97
CA GLU A 213 5.42 1.98 -22.77
C GLU A 213 5.08 0.48 -22.74
N SER A 214 3.96 0.14 -22.10
CA SER A 214 3.47 -1.25 -22.02
C SER A 214 3.24 -1.87 -23.39
N PRO A 215 3.78 -3.08 -23.66
CA PRO A 215 3.46 -3.83 -24.88
C PRO A 215 1.97 -4.04 -25.09
N ARG A 216 1.24 -4.35 -24.01
CA ARG A 216 -0.21 -4.55 -24.05
C ARG A 216 -0.95 -3.28 -24.47
N PHE A 217 -0.58 -2.12 -23.93
CA PHE A 217 -1.18 -0.86 -24.36
C PHE A 217 -0.86 -0.56 -25.82
N LEU A 218 0.37 -0.78 -26.29
CA LEU A 218 0.74 -0.55 -27.68
C LEU A 218 -0.04 -1.43 -28.64
N LEU A 219 -0.31 -2.70 -28.28
CA LEU A 219 -1.15 -3.59 -29.06
C LEU A 219 -2.61 -3.11 -29.10
N SER A 220 -3.13 -2.60 -27.99
CA SER A 220 -4.51 -2.07 -27.92
C SER A 220 -4.76 -0.88 -28.85
N ILE A 221 -3.70 -0.12 -29.17
CA ILE A 221 -3.75 1.03 -30.10
C ILE A 221 -3.16 0.71 -31.48
N GLY A 222 -2.96 -0.58 -31.80
CA GLY A 222 -2.52 -1.05 -33.12
C GLY A 222 -1.04 -0.86 -33.44
N LYS A 223 -0.19 -0.51 -32.48
CA LYS A 223 1.27 -0.30 -32.66
C LYS A 223 2.06 -1.61 -32.48
N ARG A 224 1.76 -2.63 -33.29
CA ARG A 224 2.30 -3.99 -33.17
C ARG A 224 3.83 -4.05 -33.24
N GLU A 225 4.44 -3.36 -34.21
CA GLU A 225 5.90 -3.36 -34.36
C GLU A 225 6.64 -2.78 -33.16
N ARG A 226 6.07 -1.72 -32.57
CA ARG A 226 6.66 -1.11 -31.36
C ARG A 226 6.51 -2.02 -30.15
N ALA A 227 5.37 -2.69 -30.01
CA ALA A 227 5.16 -3.67 -28.96
C ALA A 227 6.13 -4.85 -29.08
N ARG A 228 6.33 -5.36 -30.31
CA ARG A 228 7.28 -6.44 -30.61
C ARG A 228 8.73 -6.06 -30.22
N LYS A 229 9.15 -4.84 -30.54
CA LYS A 229 10.49 -4.35 -30.18
C LYS A 229 10.69 -4.31 -28.66
N ILE A 230 9.69 -3.85 -27.90
CA ILE A 230 9.78 -3.81 -26.44
C ILE A 230 9.78 -5.23 -25.85
N LEU A 231 8.98 -6.15 -26.39
CA LEU A 231 9.03 -7.56 -25.99
C LEU A 231 10.41 -8.18 -26.26
N GLU A 232 11.07 -7.83 -27.36
CA GLU A 232 12.44 -8.24 -27.66
C GLU A 232 13.44 -7.72 -26.62
N GLU A 233 13.30 -6.45 -26.20
CA GLU A 233 14.14 -5.82 -25.18
C GLU A 233 13.96 -6.47 -23.79
N VAL A 234 12.76 -6.97 -23.49
CA VAL A 234 12.39 -7.50 -22.16
C VAL A 234 12.54 -9.02 -22.08
N GLU A 235 12.10 -9.77 -23.09
CA GLU A 235 12.09 -11.24 -23.09
C GLU A 235 13.30 -11.83 -23.86
N GLY A 236 14.00 -11.04 -24.67
CA GLY A 236 15.18 -11.43 -25.42
C GLY A 236 14.87 -11.98 -26.83
N LYS A 237 15.93 -12.18 -27.63
CA LYS A 237 15.84 -12.63 -29.05
C LYS A 237 15.51 -14.10 -29.22
N ASN A 238 15.61 -14.90 -28.15
CA ASN A 238 15.42 -16.35 -28.21
C ASN A 238 13.97 -16.80 -28.03
N VAL A 239 13.03 -15.86 -27.90
CA VAL A 239 11.58 -16.10 -27.76
C VAL A 239 10.93 -15.86 -29.11
N ASP A 240 9.94 -16.67 -29.47
CA ASP A 240 9.09 -16.43 -30.63
C ASP A 240 8.19 -15.21 -30.33
N LEU A 241 8.68 -14.04 -30.76
CA LEU A 241 8.04 -12.75 -30.49
C LEU A 241 6.70 -12.61 -31.20
N ASP A 242 6.53 -13.25 -32.37
CA ASP A 242 5.27 -13.18 -33.12
C ASP A 242 4.19 -14.04 -32.43
N ALA A 243 4.56 -15.23 -31.99
CA ALA A 243 3.68 -16.06 -31.14
C ALA A 243 3.33 -15.35 -29.83
N ARG A 244 4.28 -14.65 -29.22
CA ARG A 244 4.08 -13.90 -27.99
C ARG A 244 3.10 -12.73 -28.17
N VAL A 245 3.24 -11.97 -29.24
CA VAL A 245 2.30 -10.90 -29.61
C VAL A 245 0.90 -11.47 -29.84
N GLU A 246 0.77 -12.57 -30.56
CA GLU A 246 -0.52 -13.21 -30.84
C GLU A 246 -1.18 -13.76 -29.56
N GLU A 247 -0.37 -14.31 -28.64
CA GLU A 247 -0.85 -14.73 -27.31
C GLU A 247 -1.48 -13.56 -26.54
N ILE A 248 -0.78 -12.41 -26.48
CA ILE A 248 -1.27 -11.21 -25.80
C ILE A 248 -2.54 -10.68 -26.47
N GLU A 249 -2.57 -10.57 -27.80
CA GLU A 249 -3.75 -10.13 -28.55
C GLU A 249 -4.94 -11.06 -28.33
N THR A 250 -4.71 -12.39 -28.31
CA THR A 250 -5.74 -13.39 -28.06
C THR A 250 -6.28 -13.28 -26.62
N ALA A 251 -5.38 -13.11 -25.64
CA ALA A 251 -5.77 -12.89 -24.25
C ALA A 251 -6.63 -11.63 -24.13
N MET A 252 -6.23 -10.52 -24.77
CA MET A 252 -7.01 -9.27 -24.77
C MET A 252 -8.39 -9.42 -25.41
N ARG A 253 -8.52 -10.20 -26.51
CA ARG A 253 -9.82 -10.48 -27.17
C ARG A 253 -10.74 -11.35 -26.30
N ARG A 254 -10.16 -12.27 -25.51
CA ARG A 254 -10.91 -13.17 -24.62
C ARG A 254 -11.27 -12.52 -23.28
N GLU A 255 -10.64 -11.38 -22.96
CA GLU A 255 -10.92 -10.68 -21.72
C GLU A 255 -12.40 -10.21 -21.69
N HIS A 256 -13.15 -10.85 -20.80
CA HIS A 256 -14.50 -10.40 -20.50
C HIS A 256 -14.39 -9.11 -19.67
N LYS A 257 -14.93 -8.01 -20.17
CA LYS A 257 -15.01 -6.77 -19.39
C LYS A 257 -16.02 -7.01 -18.26
N SER A 258 -15.53 -7.42 -17.10
CA SER A 258 -16.37 -7.63 -15.94
C SER A 258 -17.12 -6.34 -15.59
N SER A 259 -18.44 -6.45 -15.43
CA SER A 259 -19.31 -5.35 -15.08
C SER A 259 -19.68 -5.44 -13.60
N PHE A 260 -20.03 -4.30 -13.00
CA PHE A 260 -20.59 -4.27 -11.65
C PHE A 260 -21.85 -5.16 -11.53
N ARG A 261 -22.64 -5.30 -12.63
CA ARG A 261 -23.80 -6.18 -12.66
C ARG A 261 -23.47 -7.66 -12.50
N ASP A 262 -22.27 -8.08 -12.92
CA ASP A 262 -21.81 -9.47 -12.77
C ASP A 262 -21.50 -9.84 -11.32
N LEU A 263 -21.38 -8.85 -10.44
CA LEU A 263 -21.15 -9.03 -9.01
C LEU A 263 -22.44 -9.25 -8.22
N LEU A 264 -23.60 -8.93 -8.83
CA LEU A 264 -24.88 -8.99 -8.13
C LEU A 264 -25.33 -10.46 -7.94
N GLY A 265 -25.71 -10.78 -6.72
CA GLY A 265 -26.28 -12.07 -6.31
C GLY A 265 -27.75 -11.93 -5.96
N SER A 266 -28.47 -13.06 -5.93
CA SER A 266 -29.92 -13.09 -5.71
C SER A 266 -30.38 -12.76 -4.28
N ARG A 267 -29.50 -12.85 -3.28
CA ARG A 267 -29.92 -12.86 -1.86
C ARG A 267 -29.42 -11.70 -1.01
N PHE A 268 -28.24 -11.13 -1.27
CA PHE A 268 -27.57 -10.11 -0.42
C PHE A 268 -26.96 -8.97 -1.21
N GLY A 269 -27.45 -8.67 -2.40
CA GLY A 269 -26.90 -7.65 -3.28
C GLY A 269 -25.69 -8.14 -4.06
N PHE A 270 -24.59 -8.54 -3.39
CA PHE A 270 -23.42 -9.13 -4.05
C PHE A 270 -23.33 -10.65 -3.88
N LEU A 271 -22.54 -11.28 -4.75
CA LEU A 271 -22.17 -12.69 -4.60
C LEU A 271 -21.44 -12.93 -3.27
N PRO A 272 -21.62 -14.09 -2.62
CA PRO A 272 -20.99 -14.38 -1.31
C PRO A 272 -19.46 -14.19 -1.32
N ILE A 273 -18.78 -14.55 -2.41
CA ILE A 273 -17.33 -14.41 -2.54
C ILE A 273 -16.89 -12.95 -2.57
N VAL A 274 -17.71 -12.05 -3.10
CA VAL A 274 -17.43 -10.59 -3.09
C VAL A 274 -17.52 -10.06 -1.67
N TRP A 275 -18.48 -10.53 -0.86
CA TRP A 275 -18.59 -10.18 0.55
C TRP A 275 -17.38 -10.65 1.37
N VAL A 276 -16.83 -11.83 1.04
CA VAL A 276 -15.59 -12.30 1.67
C VAL A 276 -14.41 -11.37 1.33
N GLY A 277 -14.30 -10.95 0.07
CA GLY A 277 -13.28 -9.98 -0.35
C GLY A 277 -13.42 -8.62 0.34
N ILE A 278 -14.65 -8.11 0.46
CA ILE A 278 -14.95 -6.89 1.22
C ILE A 278 -14.54 -7.08 2.68
N GLY A 279 -14.91 -8.20 3.30
CA GLY A 279 -14.57 -8.51 4.69
C GLY A 279 -13.07 -8.54 4.94
N LEU A 280 -12.29 -9.19 4.07
CA LEU A 280 -10.82 -9.20 4.15
C LEU A 280 -10.24 -7.79 4.08
N SER A 281 -10.70 -6.97 3.13
CA SER A 281 -10.25 -5.60 2.94
C SER A 281 -10.59 -4.70 4.14
N VAL A 282 -11.80 -4.86 4.70
CA VAL A 282 -12.28 -4.07 5.84
C VAL A 282 -11.53 -4.47 7.11
N PHE A 283 -11.40 -5.76 7.43
CA PHE A 283 -10.66 -6.22 8.61
C PHE A 283 -9.19 -5.80 8.58
N GLN A 284 -8.55 -5.79 7.40
CA GLN A 284 -7.17 -5.31 7.26
C GLN A 284 -7.01 -3.88 7.79
N GLN A 285 -8.00 -3.03 7.62
CA GLN A 285 -7.95 -1.63 8.05
C GLN A 285 -8.45 -1.42 9.49
N LEU A 286 -9.50 -2.15 9.90
CA LEU A 286 -10.14 -1.99 11.20
C LEU A 286 -9.24 -2.34 12.39
N VAL A 287 -8.17 -3.10 12.18
CA VAL A 287 -7.16 -3.37 13.22
C VAL A 287 -6.31 -2.14 13.59
N GLY A 288 -6.44 -1.03 12.85
CA GLY A 288 -5.79 0.23 13.19
C GLY A 288 -4.35 0.37 12.69
N ILE A 289 -3.92 -0.40 11.68
CA ILE A 289 -2.52 -0.35 11.20
C ILE A 289 -2.11 1.05 10.73
N ASN A 290 -3.01 1.80 10.11
CA ASN A 290 -2.68 3.13 9.61
C ASN A 290 -2.43 4.14 10.74
N VAL A 291 -3.01 3.93 11.91
CA VAL A 291 -2.73 4.73 13.13
C VAL A 291 -1.25 4.62 13.50
N ALA A 292 -0.67 3.42 13.41
CA ALA A 292 0.74 3.18 13.68
C ALA A 292 1.70 3.91 12.73
N PHE A 293 1.22 4.43 11.60
CA PHE A 293 2.05 5.17 10.63
C PHE A 293 1.65 6.63 10.48
N TYR A 294 0.38 6.98 10.67
CA TYR A 294 -0.10 8.35 10.47
C TYR A 294 -0.09 9.19 11.76
N TYR A 295 -0.25 8.55 12.90
CA TYR A 295 -0.39 9.20 14.22
C TYR A 295 0.62 8.71 15.26
N SER A 296 1.61 7.92 14.88
CA SER A 296 2.54 7.30 15.81
C SER A 296 3.25 8.34 16.70
N ALA A 297 3.82 9.39 16.10
CA ALA A 297 4.50 10.43 16.86
C ALA A 297 3.55 11.16 17.83
N THR A 298 2.36 11.52 17.37
CA THR A 298 1.33 12.16 18.19
C THR A 298 0.90 11.24 19.35
N LEU A 299 0.71 9.95 19.07
CA LEU A 299 0.37 8.96 20.09
C LEU A 299 1.44 8.89 21.19
N TRP A 300 2.71 8.75 20.82
CA TRP A 300 3.79 8.66 21.81
C TRP A 300 3.95 9.96 22.60
N GLN A 301 3.79 11.11 21.96
CA GLN A 301 3.81 12.41 22.65
C GLN A 301 2.65 12.55 23.62
N SER A 302 1.46 12.05 23.30
CA SER A 302 0.28 12.13 24.18
C SER A 302 0.44 11.35 25.50
N VAL A 303 1.32 10.37 25.52
CA VAL A 303 1.67 9.60 26.73
C VAL A 303 2.99 10.02 27.37
N GLY A 304 3.50 11.20 26.99
CA GLY A 304 4.62 11.86 27.63
C GLY A 304 6.01 11.48 27.11
N ILE A 305 6.11 10.86 25.94
CA ILE A 305 7.39 10.59 25.26
C ILE A 305 7.84 11.88 24.56
N ASP A 306 9.11 12.18 24.63
CA ASP A 306 9.69 13.33 23.93
C ASP A 306 9.47 13.25 22.40
N PRO A 307 9.31 14.42 21.72
CA PRO A 307 9.13 14.43 20.27
C PRO A 307 10.22 13.65 19.53
N THR A 308 11.49 13.82 19.87
CA THR A 308 12.62 13.12 19.26
C THR A 308 12.49 11.61 19.36
N ASP A 309 12.22 11.08 20.56
CA ASP A 309 12.03 9.65 20.79
C ASP A 309 10.77 9.13 20.10
N SER A 310 9.69 9.92 20.08
CA SER A 310 8.44 9.59 19.40
C SER A 310 8.65 9.38 17.89
N PHE A 311 9.44 10.23 17.25
CA PHE A 311 9.79 10.08 15.83
C PHE A 311 10.74 8.91 15.60
N PHE A 312 11.69 8.69 16.51
CA PHE A 312 12.57 7.53 16.45
C PHE A 312 11.79 6.23 16.56
N TYR A 313 10.79 6.12 17.44
CA TYR A 313 9.92 4.95 17.56
C TYR A 313 9.07 4.73 16.30
N SER A 314 8.59 5.82 15.68
CA SER A 314 7.88 5.73 14.40
C SER A 314 8.79 5.16 13.29
N PHE A 315 10.04 5.56 13.26
CA PHE A 315 11.03 5.02 12.33
C PHE A 315 11.34 3.55 12.60
N THR A 316 11.61 3.15 13.85
CA THR A 316 11.89 1.74 14.19
C THR A 316 10.71 0.82 13.90
N THR A 317 9.48 1.28 14.11
CA THR A 317 8.25 0.59 13.72
C THR A 317 8.21 0.33 12.21
N SER A 318 8.64 1.30 11.41
CA SER A 318 8.71 1.15 9.95
C SER A 318 9.78 0.15 9.51
N ILE A 319 10.90 0.06 10.21
CA ILE A 319 11.92 -0.98 9.97
C ILE A 319 11.36 -2.38 10.26
N ILE A 320 10.62 -2.54 11.36
CA ILE A 320 9.92 -3.79 11.69
C ILE A 320 8.92 -4.17 10.58
N ASN A 321 8.21 -3.18 10.03
CA ASN A 321 7.31 -3.39 8.89
C ASN A 321 8.05 -3.93 7.65
N ILE A 322 9.23 -3.40 7.32
CA ILE A 322 10.07 -3.91 6.22
C ILE A 322 10.46 -5.37 6.49
N ILE A 323 10.99 -5.65 7.67
CA ILE A 323 11.44 -7.00 8.06
C ILE A 323 10.27 -7.98 7.95
N GLY A 324 9.13 -7.65 8.53
CA GLY A 324 7.93 -8.48 8.47
C GLY A 324 7.45 -8.73 7.04
N THR A 325 7.44 -7.70 6.20
CA THR A 325 7.04 -7.81 4.79
C THR A 325 7.98 -8.72 4.00
N VAL A 326 9.30 -8.60 4.18
CA VAL A 326 10.29 -9.49 3.51
C VAL A 326 10.09 -10.95 3.94
N ILE A 327 9.88 -11.19 5.23
CA ILE A 327 9.59 -12.53 5.75
C ILE A 327 8.27 -13.07 5.17
N ALA A 328 7.24 -12.24 5.10
CA ALA A 328 5.93 -12.61 4.53
C ALA A 328 6.05 -13.06 3.07
N MET A 329 6.83 -12.35 2.24
CA MET A 329 7.04 -12.71 0.84
C MET A 329 7.69 -14.09 0.68
N VAL A 330 8.50 -14.53 1.64
CA VAL A 330 9.10 -15.87 1.64
C VAL A 330 8.13 -16.92 2.18
N LEU A 331 7.35 -16.57 3.22
CA LEU A 331 6.48 -17.52 3.93
C LEU A 331 5.16 -17.78 3.21
N VAL A 332 4.64 -16.82 2.45
CA VAL A 332 3.31 -16.90 1.84
C VAL A 332 3.14 -18.14 0.93
N ASP A 333 4.19 -18.50 0.21
CA ASP A 333 4.17 -19.67 -0.67
C ASP A 333 4.53 -20.98 0.05
N ARG A 334 5.22 -20.90 1.19
CA ARG A 334 5.63 -22.07 1.97
C ARG A 334 4.57 -22.54 2.96
N VAL A 335 4.00 -21.60 3.71
CA VAL A 335 3.05 -21.90 4.81
C VAL A 335 1.60 -21.92 4.29
N GLY A 336 1.28 -21.07 3.34
CA GLY A 336 -0.09 -20.85 2.84
C GLY A 336 -0.69 -19.56 3.40
N ARG A 337 -1.74 -19.11 2.72
CA ARG A 337 -2.34 -17.80 2.97
C ARG A 337 -3.19 -17.81 4.26
N ARG A 338 -4.03 -18.84 4.41
CA ARG A 338 -4.96 -18.96 5.54
C ARG A 338 -4.26 -19.16 6.89
N PRO A 339 -3.27 -20.05 7.06
CA PRO A 339 -2.54 -20.19 8.33
C PRO A 339 -1.80 -18.92 8.73
N LEU A 340 -1.19 -18.20 7.76
CA LEU A 340 -0.53 -16.93 8.03
C LEU A 340 -1.52 -15.85 8.47
N ALA A 341 -2.70 -15.77 7.84
CA ALA A 341 -3.75 -14.83 8.25
C ALA A 341 -4.20 -15.09 9.68
N LEU A 342 -4.39 -16.36 10.07
CA LEU A 342 -4.78 -16.76 11.43
C LEU A 342 -3.68 -16.42 12.46
N ALA A 343 -2.43 -16.77 12.17
CA ALA A 343 -1.31 -16.43 13.05
C ALA A 343 -1.18 -14.91 13.24
N GLY A 344 -1.34 -14.14 12.15
CA GLY A 344 -1.35 -12.69 12.20
C GLY A 344 -2.48 -12.14 13.04
N SER A 345 -3.71 -12.62 12.86
CA SER A 345 -4.87 -12.20 13.64
C SER A 345 -4.67 -12.47 15.14
N CYS A 346 -4.17 -13.64 15.52
CA CYS A 346 -3.88 -13.97 16.91
C CYS A 346 -2.79 -13.07 17.49
N GLY A 347 -1.68 -12.88 16.76
CA GLY A 347 -0.57 -12.04 17.21
C GLY A 347 -0.98 -10.57 17.35
N MET A 348 -1.74 -10.03 16.38
CA MET A 348 -2.27 -8.66 16.46
C MET A 348 -3.25 -8.49 17.62
N ALA A 349 -4.16 -9.44 17.83
CA ALA A 349 -5.13 -9.37 18.93
C ALA A 349 -4.43 -9.32 20.30
N VAL A 350 -3.41 -10.16 20.51
CA VAL A 350 -2.62 -10.17 21.75
C VAL A 350 -1.83 -8.86 21.90
N ALA A 351 -1.14 -8.41 20.87
CA ALA A 351 -0.35 -7.18 20.91
C ALA A 351 -1.22 -5.96 21.21
N LEU A 352 -2.35 -5.80 20.51
CA LEU A 352 -3.30 -4.70 20.74
C LEU A 352 -3.92 -4.75 22.14
N ALA A 353 -4.18 -5.94 22.69
CA ALA A 353 -4.65 -6.10 24.05
C ALA A 353 -3.60 -5.63 25.09
N PHE A 354 -2.32 -5.91 24.86
CA PHE A 354 -1.23 -5.41 25.69
C PHE A 354 -1.07 -3.89 25.59
N GLU A 355 -1.22 -3.31 24.38
CA GLU A 355 -1.23 -1.86 24.21
C GLU A 355 -2.41 -1.23 24.97
N ALA A 356 -3.62 -1.80 24.84
CA ALA A 356 -4.80 -1.33 25.56
C ALA A 356 -4.59 -1.37 27.08
N TRP A 357 -4.01 -2.45 27.61
CA TRP A 357 -3.66 -2.55 29.01
C TRP A 357 -2.62 -1.50 29.41
N ALA A 358 -1.58 -1.30 28.64
CA ALA A 358 -0.55 -0.32 28.96
C ALA A 358 -1.10 1.11 28.96
N PHE A 359 -1.98 1.46 28.02
CA PHE A 359 -2.63 2.77 27.96
C PHE A 359 -3.78 2.96 28.96
N SER A 360 -4.16 1.93 29.72
CA SER A 360 -5.14 2.06 30.81
C SER A 360 -4.53 2.61 32.10
N ALA A 361 -3.21 2.70 32.18
CA ALA A 361 -2.50 3.23 33.34
C ALA A 361 -2.64 4.76 33.41
N ASP A 362 -2.80 5.28 34.63
CA ASP A 362 -2.77 6.70 34.86
C ASP A 362 -1.39 7.29 34.58
N LEU A 363 -1.36 8.45 33.98
CA LEU A 363 -0.11 9.17 33.72
C LEU A 363 0.44 9.72 35.05
N VAL A 364 1.71 9.44 35.33
CA VAL A 364 2.45 10.00 36.45
C VAL A 364 3.32 11.14 35.90
N ASP A 365 3.10 12.36 36.38
CA ASP A 365 3.76 13.57 35.86
C ASP A 365 3.62 13.75 34.34
N GLY A 366 2.46 13.37 33.81
CA GLY A 366 2.16 13.46 32.36
C GLY A 366 2.82 12.37 31.50
N LYS A 367 3.42 11.33 32.10
CA LYS A 367 4.09 10.22 31.41
C LYS A 367 3.52 8.88 31.84
N LEU A 368 3.54 7.91 30.91
CA LEU A 368 3.27 6.52 31.29
C LEU A 368 4.34 6.03 32.29
N PRO A 369 3.93 5.23 33.30
CA PRO A 369 4.90 4.53 34.13
C PRO A 369 5.82 3.67 33.29
N THR A 370 7.08 3.51 33.70
CA THR A 370 8.14 2.85 32.91
C THR A 370 7.74 1.46 32.40
N THR A 371 7.10 0.65 33.23
CA THR A 371 6.66 -0.71 32.84
C THR A 371 5.61 -0.66 31.72
N GLN A 372 4.58 0.18 31.86
CA GLN A 372 3.53 0.32 30.87
C GLN A 372 4.06 0.95 29.58
N GLY A 373 4.91 1.95 29.67
CA GLY A 373 5.56 2.55 28.50
C GLY A 373 6.40 1.55 27.72
N THR A 374 7.18 0.71 28.42
CA THR A 374 7.97 -0.36 27.77
C THR A 374 7.07 -1.42 27.12
N VAL A 375 6.02 -1.86 27.82
CA VAL A 375 5.07 -2.83 27.27
C VAL A 375 4.35 -2.26 26.04
N ALA A 376 3.89 -1.01 26.09
CA ALA A 376 3.24 -0.34 24.96
C ALA A 376 4.17 -0.31 23.73
N LEU A 377 5.44 0.06 23.93
CA LEU A 377 6.41 0.13 22.83
C LEU A 377 6.68 -1.22 22.22
N ILE A 378 6.93 -2.25 23.02
CA ILE A 378 7.15 -3.62 22.53
C ILE A 378 5.90 -4.13 21.82
N ALA A 379 4.72 -3.94 22.41
CA ALA A 379 3.46 -4.40 21.85
C ALA A 379 3.16 -3.72 20.50
N ALA A 380 3.43 -2.42 20.36
CA ALA A 380 3.27 -1.71 19.09
C ALA A 380 4.17 -2.30 17.98
N HIS A 381 5.43 -2.60 18.29
CA HIS A 381 6.34 -3.23 17.33
C HIS A 381 5.91 -4.66 16.99
N VAL A 382 5.44 -5.43 17.97
CA VAL A 382 4.91 -6.79 17.78
C VAL A 382 3.64 -6.75 16.93
N PHE A 383 2.73 -5.80 17.16
CA PHE A 383 1.53 -5.60 16.36
C PHE A 383 1.88 -5.38 14.89
N VAL A 384 2.78 -4.44 14.61
CA VAL A 384 3.20 -4.15 13.22
C VAL A 384 3.92 -5.35 12.59
N LEU A 385 4.73 -6.08 13.36
CA LEU A 385 5.39 -7.29 12.87
C LEU A 385 4.36 -8.34 12.42
N PHE A 386 3.39 -8.67 13.26
CA PHE A 386 2.36 -9.66 12.92
C PHE A 386 1.47 -9.20 11.77
N PHE A 387 1.16 -7.90 11.68
CA PHE A 387 0.47 -7.35 10.51
C PHE A 387 1.29 -7.52 9.24
N ALA A 388 2.56 -7.13 9.25
CA ALA A 388 3.45 -7.18 8.09
C ALA A 388 3.71 -8.62 7.63
N LEU A 389 3.88 -9.56 8.58
CA LEU A 389 4.05 -11.00 8.31
C LEU A 389 2.82 -11.64 7.65
N SER A 390 1.65 -11.01 7.75
CA SER A 390 0.39 -11.62 7.38
C SER A 390 -0.52 -10.69 6.57
N TRP A 391 -1.41 -9.99 7.22
CA TRP A 391 -2.48 -9.20 6.62
C TRP A 391 -2.00 -8.14 5.64
N GLY A 392 -0.82 -7.57 5.85
CA GLY A 392 -0.23 -6.56 4.96
C GLY A 392 -0.01 -7.07 3.53
N VAL A 393 0.43 -8.31 3.39
CA VAL A 393 0.73 -8.95 2.10
C VAL A 393 -0.41 -9.86 1.63
N ILE A 394 -0.95 -10.67 2.54
CA ILE A 394 -1.83 -11.78 2.21
C ILE A 394 -3.17 -11.31 1.63
N VAL A 395 -3.73 -10.20 2.10
CA VAL A 395 -5.04 -9.72 1.63
C VAL A 395 -5.03 -9.48 0.13
N TRP A 396 -4.01 -8.82 -0.39
CA TRP A 396 -3.88 -8.58 -1.84
C TRP A 396 -3.69 -9.86 -2.64
N VAL A 397 -2.96 -10.83 -2.08
CA VAL A 397 -2.80 -12.16 -2.68
C VAL A 397 -4.13 -12.90 -2.72
N PHE A 398 -4.86 -12.94 -1.60
CA PHE A 398 -6.18 -13.54 -1.56
C PHE A 398 -7.15 -12.92 -2.56
N LEU A 399 -7.23 -11.59 -2.59
CA LEU A 399 -8.11 -10.88 -3.51
C LEU A 399 -7.79 -11.19 -4.98
N GLY A 400 -6.49 -11.34 -5.31
CA GLY A 400 -6.06 -11.71 -6.65
C GLY A 400 -6.38 -13.16 -7.03
N GLU A 401 -6.34 -14.09 -6.06
CA GLU A 401 -6.48 -15.52 -6.27
C GLU A 401 -7.92 -16.03 -6.10
N MET A 402 -8.73 -15.42 -5.21
CA MET A 402 -10.04 -15.95 -4.85
C MET A 402 -11.17 -15.66 -5.84
N PHE A 403 -11.05 -14.61 -6.64
CA PHE A 403 -12.12 -14.22 -7.56
C PHE A 403 -12.02 -14.97 -8.90
N PRO A 404 -13.12 -15.58 -9.39
CA PRO A 404 -13.19 -16.14 -10.72
C PRO A 404 -12.85 -15.08 -11.80
N ASN A 405 -12.19 -15.49 -12.88
CA ASN A 405 -11.74 -14.60 -13.96
C ASN A 405 -12.85 -13.67 -14.48
N ARG A 406 -14.09 -14.19 -14.58
CA ARG A 406 -15.25 -13.45 -15.09
C ARG A 406 -15.55 -12.18 -14.30
N ILE A 407 -15.40 -12.19 -12.96
CA ILE A 407 -15.78 -11.08 -12.08
C ILE A 407 -14.58 -10.38 -11.43
N ARG A 408 -13.36 -10.90 -11.61
CA ARG A 408 -12.16 -10.50 -10.86
C ARG A 408 -11.92 -9.00 -10.83
N ALA A 409 -11.89 -8.34 -11.98
CA ALA A 409 -11.56 -6.92 -12.05
C ALA A 409 -12.58 -6.04 -11.32
N ALA A 410 -13.87 -6.33 -11.49
CA ALA A 410 -14.94 -5.60 -10.79
C ALA A 410 -14.95 -5.91 -9.29
N ALA A 411 -14.75 -7.18 -8.90
CA ALA A 411 -14.69 -7.60 -7.50
C ALA A 411 -13.48 -6.99 -6.75
N LEU A 412 -12.31 -6.97 -7.40
CA LEU A 412 -11.13 -6.26 -6.87
C LEU A 412 -11.40 -4.77 -6.67
N GLY A 413 -12.07 -4.12 -7.62
CA GLY A 413 -12.44 -2.72 -7.51
C GLY A 413 -13.36 -2.45 -6.31
N VAL A 414 -14.36 -3.29 -6.08
CA VAL A 414 -15.27 -3.17 -4.92
C VAL A 414 -14.54 -3.44 -3.61
N ALA A 415 -13.70 -4.47 -3.54
CA ALA A 415 -12.91 -4.79 -2.35
C ALA A 415 -11.91 -3.68 -2.01
N ALA A 416 -11.23 -3.12 -3.02
CA ALA A 416 -10.34 -1.98 -2.83
C ALA A 416 -11.09 -0.72 -2.38
N SER A 417 -12.27 -0.46 -2.92
CA SER A 417 -13.11 0.68 -2.47
C SER A 417 -13.52 0.52 -1.01
N ALA A 418 -13.91 -0.68 -0.60
CA ALA A 418 -14.23 -0.99 0.79
C ALA A 418 -13.02 -0.79 1.71
N GLN A 419 -11.81 -1.15 1.24
CA GLN A 419 -10.56 -0.91 1.96
C GLN A 419 -10.29 0.58 2.17
N TRP A 420 -10.44 1.40 1.14
CA TRP A 420 -10.23 2.85 1.25
C TRP A 420 -11.24 3.52 2.18
N ILE A 421 -12.51 3.07 2.15
CA ILE A 421 -13.56 3.56 3.05
C ILE A 421 -13.23 3.18 4.50
N ALA A 422 -12.84 1.94 4.75
CA ALA A 422 -12.46 1.47 6.09
C ALA A 422 -11.21 2.20 6.60
N ASN A 423 -10.21 2.43 5.75
CA ASN A 423 -9.03 3.22 6.07
C ASN A 423 -9.42 4.66 6.48
N TRP A 424 -10.27 5.31 5.67
CA TRP A 424 -10.78 6.63 6.00
C TRP A 424 -11.50 6.63 7.35
N ALA A 425 -12.38 5.67 7.61
CA ALA A 425 -13.13 5.60 8.85
C ALA A 425 -12.22 5.48 10.09
N ILE A 426 -11.21 4.63 10.05
CA ILE A 426 -10.22 4.45 11.12
C ILE A 426 -9.36 5.71 11.29
N THR A 427 -8.84 6.25 10.21
CA THR A 427 -7.96 7.43 10.23
C THR A 427 -8.71 8.67 10.73
N ALA A 428 -9.96 8.88 10.28
CA ALA A 428 -10.78 10.02 10.66
C ALA A 428 -11.31 9.92 12.10
N SER A 429 -11.49 8.71 12.62
CA SER A 429 -12.05 8.52 13.97
C SER A 429 -10.98 8.49 15.08
N PHE A 430 -9.74 8.12 14.76
CA PHE A 430 -8.72 7.87 15.78
C PHE A 430 -8.46 9.05 16.72
N PRO A 431 -8.22 10.30 16.26
CA PRO A 431 -7.91 11.40 17.18
C PRO A 431 -9.05 11.65 18.18
N SER A 432 -10.30 11.60 17.76
CA SER A 432 -11.46 11.78 18.64
C SER A 432 -11.65 10.60 19.60
N LEU A 433 -11.41 9.39 19.15
CA LEU A 433 -11.46 8.19 20.01
C LEU A 433 -10.32 8.18 21.03
N ALA A 434 -9.12 8.60 20.62
CA ALA A 434 -7.96 8.70 21.51
C ALA A 434 -8.17 9.75 22.60
N ASP A 435 -8.75 10.90 22.25
CA ASP A 435 -9.12 11.94 23.22
C ASP A 435 -10.19 11.47 24.21
N TRP A 436 -11.15 10.65 23.73
CA TRP A 436 -12.18 10.08 24.59
C TRP A 436 -11.59 9.02 25.53
N ASN A 437 -10.90 8.03 25.02
CA ASN A 437 -10.25 6.97 25.78
C ASN A 437 -9.27 6.19 24.93
N LEU A 438 -7.97 6.43 25.13
CA LEU A 438 -6.92 5.77 24.35
C LEU A 438 -6.93 4.24 24.53
N SER A 439 -7.02 3.75 25.77
CA SER A 439 -7.13 2.31 26.07
C SER A 439 -8.35 1.69 25.41
N GLY A 440 -9.52 2.36 25.53
CA GLY A 440 -10.76 1.92 24.90
C GLY A 440 -10.65 1.82 23.36
N THR A 441 -9.93 2.74 22.74
CA THR A 441 -9.65 2.72 21.29
C THR A 441 -8.87 1.48 20.88
N TYR A 442 -7.83 1.13 21.64
CA TYR A 442 -7.04 -0.08 21.37
C TYR A 442 -7.78 -1.38 21.70
N ILE A 443 -8.71 -1.36 22.68
CA ILE A 443 -9.65 -2.48 22.90
C ILE A 443 -10.52 -2.71 21.67
N ILE A 444 -11.05 -1.65 21.05
CA ILE A 444 -11.85 -1.76 19.82
C ILE A 444 -11.02 -2.41 18.70
N TYR A 445 -9.79 -1.98 18.50
CA TYR A 445 -8.91 -2.57 17.49
C TYR A 445 -8.57 -4.05 17.80
N ALA A 446 -8.32 -4.37 19.09
CA ALA A 446 -8.11 -5.75 19.52
C ALA A 446 -9.35 -6.63 19.28
N CYS A 447 -10.55 -6.10 19.49
CA CYS A 447 -11.80 -6.79 19.17
C CYS A 447 -11.91 -7.08 17.67
N PHE A 448 -11.58 -6.13 16.80
CA PHE A 448 -11.58 -6.38 15.34
C PHE A 448 -10.54 -7.42 14.94
N ALA A 449 -9.34 -7.39 15.51
CA ALA A 449 -8.33 -8.42 15.28
C ALA A 449 -8.83 -9.81 15.74
N THR A 450 -9.50 -9.88 16.89
CA THR A 450 -10.09 -11.11 17.41
C THR A 450 -11.23 -11.61 16.52
N LEU A 451 -12.13 -10.73 16.07
CA LEU A 451 -13.23 -11.07 15.17
C LEU A 451 -12.75 -11.52 13.78
N SER A 452 -11.58 -11.09 13.35
CA SER A 452 -10.99 -11.56 12.10
C SER A 452 -10.64 -13.06 12.15
N ILE A 453 -10.41 -13.63 13.34
CA ILE A 453 -10.10 -15.07 13.50
C ILE A 453 -11.26 -15.97 13.05
N PRO A 454 -12.46 -15.89 13.65
CA PRO A 454 -13.59 -16.70 13.20
C PRO A 454 -14.02 -16.36 11.76
N PHE A 455 -13.84 -15.12 11.32
CA PHE A 455 -14.09 -14.75 9.93
C PHE A 455 -13.18 -15.54 8.97
N VAL A 456 -11.88 -15.57 9.22
CA VAL A 456 -10.93 -16.34 8.38
C VAL A 456 -11.21 -17.84 8.46
N ILE A 457 -11.49 -18.36 9.66
CA ILE A 457 -11.80 -19.80 9.82
C ILE A 457 -13.04 -20.21 9.01
N LYS A 458 -14.09 -19.41 9.05
CA LYS A 458 -15.39 -19.76 8.48
C LYS A 458 -15.51 -19.47 6.99
N PHE A 459 -14.96 -18.34 6.53
CA PHE A 459 -15.25 -17.80 5.20
C PHE A 459 -14.05 -17.83 4.24
N VAL A 460 -12.82 -17.84 4.74
CA VAL A 460 -11.64 -17.79 3.88
C VAL A 460 -11.13 -19.21 3.61
N LYS A 461 -11.16 -19.60 2.34
CA LYS A 461 -10.60 -20.89 1.89
C LYS A 461 -9.12 -20.74 1.57
N GLU A 462 -8.32 -21.79 1.80
CA GLU A 462 -6.91 -21.80 1.39
C GLU A 462 -6.80 -21.82 -0.13
N THR A 463 -5.99 -20.91 -0.67
CA THR A 463 -5.77 -20.73 -2.10
C THR A 463 -4.47 -21.36 -2.60
N LYS A 464 -3.55 -21.71 -1.68
CA LYS A 464 -2.26 -22.27 -2.01
C LYS A 464 -2.39 -23.53 -2.88
N GLY A 465 -1.76 -23.52 -4.05
CA GLY A 465 -1.65 -24.68 -4.94
C GLY A 465 -2.95 -25.05 -5.67
N LYS A 466 -3.99 -24.22 -5.61
CA LYS A 466 -5.24 -24.43 -6.37
C LYS A 466 -5.22 -23.63 -7.65
N ALA A 467 -5.68 -24.25 -8.75
CA ALA A 467 -5.93 -23.54 -9.99
C ALA A 467 -7.12 -22.57 -9.82
N LEU A 468 -7.06 -21.42 -10.49
CA LEU A 468 -8.11 -20.39 -10.40
C LEU A 468 -9.48 -20.88 -10.85
N GLU A 469 -9.50 -21.90 -11.71
CA GLU A 469 -10.70 -22.56 -12.23
C GLU A 469 -11.38 -23.46 -11.18
N GLU A 470 -10.67 -23.89 -10.14
CA GLU A 470 -11.19 -24.78 -9.08
C GLU A 470 -11.83 -24.02 -7.92
N MET A 471 -11.85 -22.69 -7.97
CA MET A 471 -12.32 -21.84 -6.87
C MET A 471 -13.74 -21.31 -7.06
N GLY A 472 -14.43 -21.77 -8.09
CA GLY A 472 -15.84 -21.44 -8.40
C GLY A 472 -16.86 -22.21 -7.58
#